data_b292e27e372fdc8f8f6b83c8fc089a14
#
_entry.id   b292e27e372fdc8f8f6b83c8fc089a14
#
_cell.length_a   1.000
_cell.length_b   1.000
_cell.length_c   1.000
_cell.angle_alpha   90.00
_cell.angle_beta   90.00
_cell.angle_gamma   90.00
#
_symmetry.space_group_name_H-M   'P 1'
#
loop_
_entity.id
_entity.type
_entity.pdbx_description
1 polymer ?
#
loop_
_entity_poly.entity_id
_entity_poly.type
_entity_poly.pdbx_seq_one_letter_code
_entity_poly.pdbx_strand_id
1 'polypeptide(L)'
;LDSVKTLENASIYSEFLKQKNYKEALPAWRYVFNNAPKFQMLTYTKGEDLLINIYQQTKDKTYVDTLMMLYDQWAKYFGDHQRYGEGYILGKKGATLYRFGGDDTKKTAFSYLAKSFELEGNKTHPITVQTMFFGAGDLLKKGELSKDEYIALYMKVSGFIDDGIKNAKQPKTVEAFKTMKGNVDAMFFNAGVADCETLNNLLSAKYEANKEDVANLKEVASLLRRSECVDLPLY
;
A
#
# COMPACT_ATOMS: atom_id res chain seq x y z
N LEU A 1 36.30 -2.64 -3.43
CA LEU A 1 35.39 -2.77 -2.30
C LEU A 1 36.18 -3.30 -1.12
N ASP A 2 36.21 -2.58 0.00
CA ASP A 2 36.80 -3.11 1.23
C ASP A 2 35.80 -4.07 1.88
N SER A 3 35.95 -5.36 1.60
CA SER A 3 35.03 -6.40 2.07
C SER A 3 35.04 -6.55 3.60
N VAL A 4 36.20 -6.37 4.23
CA VAL A 4 36.38 -6.47 5.69
C VAL A 4 35.59 -5.34 6.36
N LYS A 5 35.82 -4.10 5.94
CA LYS A 5 35.15 -2.92 6.47
C LYS A 5 33.63 -2.96 6.23
N THR A 6 33.17 -3.52 5.12
CA THR A 6 31.75 -3.72 4.84
C THR A 6 31.12 -4.70 5.83
N LEU A 7 31.77 -5.83 6.09
CA LEU A 7 31.31 -6.84 7.06
C LEU A 7 31.30 -6.29 8.49
N GLU A 8 32.36 -5.57 8.90
CA GLU A 8 32.43 -4.91 10.21
C GLU A 8 31.27 -3.93 10.42
N ASN A 9 31.05 -3.01 9.47
CA ASN A 9 29.96 -2.04 9.56
C ASN A 9 28.59 -2.72 9.53
N ALA A 10 28.40 -3.78 8.73
CA ALA A 10 27.17 -4.55 8.70
C ALA A 10 26.90 -5.23 10.07
N SER A 11 27.91 -5.70 10.73
CA SER A 11 27.83 -6.28 12.08
C SER A 11 27.48 -5.21 13.12
N ILE A 12 28.19 -4.07 13.08
CA ILE A 12 28.00 -2.93 14.00
C ILE A 12 26.56 -2.41 13.94
N TYR A 13 26.06 -2.03 12.76
CA TYR A 13 24.70 -1.50 12.69
C TYR A 13 23.64 -2.54 13.07
N SER A 14 23.89 -3.83 12.78
CA SER A 14 22.96 -4.89 13.13
C SER A 14 22.86 -5.07 14.64
N GLU A 15 23.95 -4.95 15.37
CA GLU A 15 23.98 -5.05 16.82
C GLU A 15 23.27 -3.85 17.47
N PHE A 16 23.56 -2.63 17.03
CA PHE A 16 22.85 -1.44 17.52
C PHE A 16 21.34 -1.48 17.24
N LEU A 17 20.90 -2.02 16.08
CA LEU A 17 19.49 -2.17 15.78
C LEU A 17 18.79 -3.18 16.70
N LYS A 18 19.44 -4.28 17.08
CA LYS A 18 18.90 -5.21 18.08
C LYS A 18 18.66 -4.52 19.41
N GLN A 19 19.54 -3.60 19.79
CA GLN A 19 19.46 -2.80 21.01
C GLN A 19 18.54 -1.58 20.87
N LYS A 20 17.91 -1.36 19.70
CA LYS A 20 17.11 -0.18 19.34
C LYS A 20 17.89 1.15 19.44
N ASN A 21 19.21 1.08 19.34
CA ASN A 21 20.12 2.21 19.33
C ASN A 21 20.27 2.77 17.92
N TYR A 22 19.22 3.42 17.42
CA TYR A 22 19.12 3.84 16.02
C TYR A 22 20.16 4.88 15.63
N LYS A 23 20.42 5.87 16.50
CA LYS A 23 21.41 6.91 16.22
C LYS A 23 22.82 6.34 16.06
N GLU A 24 23.19 5.40 16.91
CA GLU A 24 24.50 4.73 16.87
C GLU A 24 24.63 3.77 15.68
N ALA A 25 23.52 3.19 15.22
CA ALA A 25 23.50 2.33 14.04
C ALA A 25 23.72 3.12 12.73
N LEU A 26 23.30 4.38 12.68
CA LEU A 26 23.21 5.17 11.45
C LEU A 26 24.57 5.34 10.71
N PRO A 27 25.71 5.68 11.34
CA PRO A 27 26.98 5.84 10.62
C PRO A 27 27.45 4.54 9.94
N ALA A 28 27.36 3.43 10.66
CA ALA A 28 27.78 2.12 10.15
C ALA A 28 26.85 1.63 9.02
N TRP A 29 25.52 1.85 9.17
CA TRP A 29 24.56 1.56 8.09
C TRP A 29 24.85 2.41 6.86
N ARG A 30 25.07 3.73 7.00
CA ARG A 30 25.41 4.63 5.90
C ARG A 30 26.66 4.20 5.16
N TYR A 31 27.67 3.69 5.88
CA TYR A 31 28.86 3.18 5.23
C TYR A 31 28.53 2.03 4.26
N VAL A 32 27.77 1.03 4.70
CA VAL A 32 27.40 -0.12 3.87
C VAL A 32 26.48 0.31 2.72
N PHE A 33 25.48 1.13 3.00
CA PHE A 33 24.54 1.64 2.01
C PHE A 33 25.22 2.39 0.87
N ASN A 34 26.20 3.25 1.18
CA ASN A 34 26.89 4.07 0.18
C ASN A 34 27.99 3.31 -0.56
N ASN A 35 28.73 2.42 0.12
CA ASN A 35 29.93 1.82 -0.44
C ASN A 35 29.75 0.39 -0.94
N ALA A 36 28.69 -0.30 -0.48
CA ALA A 36 28.43 -1.70 -0.83
C ALA A 36 26.94 -1.96 -1.15
N PRO A 37 26.35 -1.25 -2.13
CA PRO A 37 24.90 -1.29 -2.37
C PRO A 37 24.36 -2.67 -2.81
N LYS A 38 25.22 -3.53 -3.35
CA LYS A 38 24.89 -4.92 -3.74
C LYS A 38 25.20 -5.95 -2.66
N PHE A 39 25.68 -5.52 -1.49
CA PHE A 39 26.14 -6.45 -0.46
C PHE A 39 25.06 -7.41 -0.01
N GLN A 40 23.90 -6.89 0.38
CA GLN A 40 22.73 -7.69 0.77
C GLN A 40 21.45 -6.85 0.80
N MET A 41 20.32 -7.47 0.46
CA MET A 41 18.99 -6.82 0.55
C MET A 41 18.65 -6.38 1.97
N LEU A 42 19.17 -7.10 2.97
CA LEU A 42 18.94 -6.78 4.38
C LEU A 42 19.43 -5.37 4.78
N THR A 43 20.41 -4.80 4.05
CA THR A 43 20.83 -3.41 4.23
C THR A 43 19.68 -2.44 4.00
N TYR A 44 18.81 -2.72 3.04
CA TYR A 44 17.65 -1.88 2.71
C TYR A 44 16.50 -2.06 3.69
N THR A 45 16.14 -3.31 4.01
CA THR A 45 15.04 -3.56 4.96
C THR A 45 15.36 -3.04 6.36
N LYS A 46 16.58 -3.25 6.83
CA LYS A 46 17.04 -2.69 8.12
C LYS A 46 17.21 -1.17 8.06
N GLY A 47 17.66 -0.64 6.93
CA GLY A 47 17.77 0.80 6.70
C GLY A 47 16.40 1.49 6.73
N GLU A 48 15.38 0.87 6.16
CA GLU A 48 14.00 1.36 6.24
C GLU A 48 13.56 1.48 7.71
N ASP A 49 13.69 0.41 8.49
CA ASP A 49 13.32 0.41 9.91
C ASP A 49 14.11 1.46 10.69
N LEU A 50 15.41 1.54 10.46
CA LEU A 50 16.33 2.51 11.09
C LEU A 50 15.85 3.95 10.83
N LEU A 51 15.67 4.32 9.58
CA LEU A 51 15.34 5.69 9.17
C LEU A 51 13.93 6.08 9.63
N ILE A 52 12.95 5.16 9.57
CA ILE A 52 11.60 5.39 10.08
C ILE A 52 11.63 5.68 11.59
N ASN A 53 12.36 4.89 12.36
CA ASN A 53 12.46 5.08 13.80
C ASN A 53 13.14 6.41 14.16
N ILE A 54 14.23 6.79 13.46
CA ILE A 54 14.89 8.09 13.68
C ILE A 54 13.94 9.23 13.31
N TYR A 55 13.25 9.14 12.16
CA TYR A 55 12.27 10.15 11.77
C TYR A 55 11.15 10.30 12.81
N GLN A 56 10.63 9.19 13.33
CA GLN A 56 9.57 9.24 14.36
C GLN A 56 10.04 9.92 15.65
N GLN A 57 11.31 9.79 16.00
CA GLN A 57 11.90 10.43 17.18
C GLN A 57 12.22 11.92 16.97
N THR A 58 12.73 12.27 15.77
CA THR A 58 13.28 13.59 15.50
C THR A 58 12.32 14.51 14.76
N LYS A 59 11.38 13.94 13.97
CA LYS A 59 10.53 14.63 13.00
C LYS A 59 11.31 15.37 11.91
N ASP A 60 12.60 15.07 11.75
CA ASP A 60 13.45 15.66 10.72
C ASP A 60 13.13 15.04 9.34
N LYS A 61 12.59 15.85 8.45
CA LYS A 61 12.17 15.48 7.10
C LYS A 61 13.31 14.94 6.21
N THR A 62 14.55 15.26 6.51
CA THR A 62 15.71 14.74 5.75
C THR A 62 15.80 13.23 5.79
N TYR A 63 15.23 12.59 6.83
CA TYR A 63 15.13 11.13 6.88
C TYR A 63 14.07 10.56 5.94
N VAL A 64 13.01 11.32 5.64
CA VAL A 64 12.04 10.93 4.60
C VAL A 64 12.69 11.00 3.22
N ASP A 65 13.48 12.03 2.94
CA ASP A 65 14.25 12.16 1.69
C ASP A 65 15.24 10.99 1.55
N THR A 66 15.93 10.64 2.66
CA THR A 66 16.84 9.49 2.68
C THR A 66 16.10 8.16 2.45
N LEU A 67 14.87 8.00 2.96
CA LEU A 67 14.02 6.84 2.68
C LEU A 67 13.67 6.75 1.19
N MET A 68 13.36 7.87 0.53
CA MET A 68 13.11 7.87 -0.92
C MET A 68 14.34 7.43 -1.69
N MET A 69 15.53 7.93 -1.35
CA MET A 69 16.80 7.49 -1.93
C MET A 69 17.07 5.99 -1.67
N LEU A 70 16.75 5.51 -0.47
CA LEU A 70 16.89 4.09 -0.12
C LEU A 70 16.06 3.19 -1.04
N TYR A 71 14.78 3.53 -1.26
CA TYR A 71 13.93 2.75 -2.14
C TYR A 71 14.41 2.79 -3.59
N ASP A 72 14.88 3.93 -4.09
CA ASP A 72 15.43 4.05 -5.45
C ASP A 72 16.69 3.19 -5.64
N GLN A 73 17.58 3.21 -4.65
CA GLN A 73 18.77 2.37 -4.69
C GLN A 73 18.41 0.88 -4.52
N TRP A 74 17.45 0.55 -3.68
CA TRP A 74 16.94 -0.82 -3.52
C TRP A 74 16.39 -1.35 -4.85
N ALA A 75 15.51 -0.60 -5.51
CA ALA A 75 14.96 -0.97 -6.82
C ALA A 75 16.06 -1.14 -7.88
N LYS A 76 17.07 -0.25 -7.88
CA LYS A 76 18.20 -0.32 -8.82
C LYS A 76 19.00 -1.62 -8.70
N TYR A 77 19.20 -2.13 -7.48
CA TYR A 77 20.11 -3.26 -7.25
C TYR A 77 19.40 -4.60 -6.99
N PHE A 78 18.13 -4.57 -6.63
CA PHE A 78 17.33 -5.76 -6.29
C PHE A 78 15.90 -5.71 -6.87
N GLY A 79 15.65 -4.84 -7.86
CA GLY A 79 14.34 -4.70 -8.48
C GLY A 79 13.88 -5.92 -9.27
N ASP A 80 14.78 -6.79 -9.67
CA ASP A 80 14.53 -8.06 -10.36
C ASP A 80 14.22 -9.23 -9.41
N HIS A 81 14.23 -9.01 -8.10
CA HIS A 81 13.96 -10.05 -7.12
C HIS A 81 12.49 -10.52 -7.22
N GLN A 82 12.29 -11.84 -7.40
CA GLN A 82 10.98 -12.44 -7.68
C GLN A 82 9.86 -12.08 -6.69
N ARG A 83 10.19 -11.95 -5.40
CA ARG A 83 9.22 -11.70 -4.34
C ARG A 83 9.26 -10.26 -3.81
N TYR A 84 10.41 -9.64 -3.82
CA TYR A 84 10.66 -8.33 -3.21
C TYR A 84 11.26 -7.36 -4.24
N GLY A 85 10.81 -7.49 -5.49
CA GLY A 85 11.28 -6.70 -6.61
C GLY A 85 10.63 -5.32 -6.72
N GLU A 86 10.68 -4.75 -7.91
CA GLU A 86 10.27 -3.38 -8.19
C GLU A 86 8.87 -3.05 -7.68
N GLY A 87 7.86 -3.91 -7.95
CA GLY A 87 6.48 -3.67 -7.51
C GLY A 87 6.35 -3.61 -5.99
N TYR A 88 6.98 -4.54 -5.28
CA TYR A 88 7.02 -4.54 -3.81
C TYR A 88 7.69 -3.28 -3.25
N ILE A 89 8.83 -2.89 -3.81
CA ILE A 89 9.60 -1.71 -3.38
C ILE A 89 8.82 -0.42 -3.62
N LEU A 90 8.15 -0.29 -4.77
CA LEU A 90 7.26 0.84 -5.08
C LEU A 90 6.10 0.94 -4.09
N GLY A 91 5.52 -0.19 -3.70
CA GLY A 91 4.48 -0.23 -2.66
C GLY A 91 4.96 0.35 -1.33
N LYS A 92 6.16 -0.04 -0.90
CA LYS A 92 6.78 0.51 0.31
C LYS A 92 7.10 2.00 0.18
N LYS A 93 7.71 2.40 -0.95
CA LYS A 93 8.02 3.80 -1.25
C LYS A 93 6.77 4.67 -1.20
N GLY A 94 5.71 4.26 -1.89
CA GLY A 94 4.44 4.97 -1.91
C GLY A 94 3.79 5.07 -0.54
N ALA A 95 3.74 3.97 0.21
CA ALA A 95 3.16 3.96 1.56
C ALA A 95 3.93 4.85 2.54
N THR A 96 5.26 4.83 2.48
CA THR A 96 6.13 5.69 3.30
C THR A 96 5.94 7.17 2.96
N LEU A 97 5.92 7.50 1.67
CA LEU A 97 5.71 8.87 1.21
C LEU A 97 4.30 9.37 1.55
N TYR A 98 3.27 8.53 1.42
CA TYR A 98 1.91 8.86 1.81
C TYR A 98 1.81 9.19 3.30
N ARG A 99 2.50 8.41 4.14
CA ARG A 99 2.45 8.54 5.59
C ARG A 99 3.26 9.72 6.12
N PHE A 100 4.43 9.98 5.56
CA PHE A 100 5.43 10.88 6.13
C PHE A 100 5.76 12.10 5.27
N GLY A 101 5.47 12.06 3.97
CA GLY A 101 5.87 13.12 3.04
C GLY A 101 5.17 14.46 3.28
N GLY A 102 3.87 14.44 3.44
CA GLY A 102 3.05 15.63 3.56
C GLY A 102 1.99 15.70 2.46
N ASP A 103 1.21 16.78 2.49
CA ASP A 103 0.04 16.90 1.64
C ASP A 103 0.37 17.13 0.15
N ASP A 104 1.48 17.81 -0.12
CA ASP A 104 2.03 18.08 -1.44
C ASP A 104 2.59 16.83 -2.13
N THR A 105 2.92 15.79 -1.37
CA THR A 105 3.46 14.53 -1.91
C THR A 105 2.41 13.45 -2.17
N LYS A 106 1.15 13.68 -1.80
CA LYS A 106 0.07 12.69 -1.89
C LYS A 106 -0.12 12.12 -3.30
N LYS A 107 -0.06 12.98 -4.32
CA LYS A 107 -0.18 12.57 -5.73
C LYS A 107 0.96 11.65 -6.16
N THR A 108 2.18 12.02 -5.80
CA THR A 108 3.36 11.19 -6.08
C THR A 108 3.29 9.86 -5.33
N ALA A 109 2.90 9.88 -4.06
CA ALA A 109 2.69 8.66 -3.27
C ALA A 109 1.65 7.73 -3.93
N PHE A 110 0.51 8.29 -4.33
CA PHE A 110 -0.53 7.54 -5.05
C PHE A 110 0.01 6.91 -6.34
N SER A 111 0.80 7.63 -7.14
CA SER A 111 1.37 7.09 -8.38
C SER A 111 2.29 5.89 -8.14
N TYR A 112 3.11 5.90 -7.08
CA TYR A 112 3.93 4.75 -6.70
C TYR A 112 3.09 3.56 -6.25
N LEU A 113 2.05 3.79 -5.46
CA LEU A 113 1.14 2.75 -4.98
C LEU A 113 0.34 2.13 -6.13
N ALA A 114 -0.17 2.95 -7.05
CA ALA A 114 -0.89 2.49 -8.24
C ALA A 114 0.02 1.65 -9.15
N LYS A 115 1.27 2.08 -9.36
CA LYS A 115 2.25 1.32 -10.14
C LYS A 115 2.63 0.00 -9.46
N SER A 116 2.76 -0.01 -8.14
CA SER A 116 2.95 -1.25 -7.37
C SER A 116 1.81 -2.23 -7.61
N PHE A 117 0.55 -1.77 -7.52
CA PHE A 117 -0.62 -2.60 -7.75
C PHE A 117 -0.72 -3.10 -9.20
N GLU A 118 -0.33 -2.28 -10.18
CA GLU A 118 -0.26 -2.69 -11.59
C GLU A 118 0.74 -3.83 -11.80
N LEU A 119 1.94 -3.74 -11.18
CA LEU A 119 3.00 -4.73 -11.33
C LEU A 119 2.75 -6.04 -10.57
N GLU A 120 2.22 -5.95 -9.36
CA GLU A 120 2.06 -7.08 -8.45
C GLU A 120 0.67 -7.77 -8.56
N GLY A 121 -0.36 -7.04 -9.02
CA GLY A 121 -1.74 -7.54 -9.09
C GLY A 121 -2.21 -8.13 -7.76
N ASN A 122 -2.72 -9.36 -7.78
CA ASN A 122 -3.21 -10.06 -6.58
C ASN A 122 -2.11 -10.44 -5.56
N LYS A 123 -0.83 -10.25 -5.90
CA LYS A 123 0.31 -10.43 -4.96
C LYS A 123 0.61 -9.17 -4.16
N THR A 124 0.03 -8.03 -4.53
CA THR A 124 0.25 -6.77 -3.82
C THR A 124 -0.12 -6.92 -2.35
N HIS A 125 0.70 -6.33 -1.48
CA HIS A 125 0.42 -6.36 -0.05
C HIS A 125 -0.88 -5.61 0.26
N PRO A 126 -1.83 -6.17 1.05
CA PRO A 126 -3.14 -5.55 1.31
C PRO A 126 -3.05 -4.10 1.82
N ILE A 127 -2.07 -3.79 2.70
CA ILE A 127 -1.85 -2.43 3.19
C ILE A 127 -1.49 -1.46 2.05
N THR A 128 -0.73 -1.89 1.05
CA THR A 128 -0.39 -1.08 -0.13
C THR A 128 -1.65 -0.72 -0.90
N VAL A 129 -2.53 -1.71 -1.16
CA VAL A 129 -3.80 -1.49 -1.87
C VAL A 129 -4.74 -0.58 -1.09
N GLN A 130 -4.85 -0.79 0.22
CA GLN A 130 -5.68 0.06 1.08
C GLN A 130 -5.14 1.50 1.13
N THR A 131 -3.83 1.69 1.26
CA THR A 131 -3.20 3.02 1.27
C THR A 131 -3.38 3.73 -0.08
N MET A 132 -3.28 2.98 -1.18
CA MET A 132 -3.57 3.49 -2.53
C MET A 132 -5.00 4.03 -2.62
N PHE A 133 -5.99 3.27 -2.14
CA PHE A 133 -7.38 3.70 -2.18
C PHE A 133 -7.64 4.93 -1.29
N PHE A 134 -6.99 5.02 -0.14
CA PHE A 134 -7.03 6.21 0.72
C PHE A 134 -6.43 7.43 0.01
N GLY A 135 -5.27 7.25 -0.64
CA GLY A 135 -4.64 8.30 -1.46
C GLY A 135 -5.55 8.77 -2.60
N ALA A 136 -6.25 7.84 -3.27
CA ALA A 136 -7.23 8.18 -4.30
C ALA A 136 -8.39 9.04 -3.74
N GLY A 137 -8.87 8.73 -2.54
CA GLY A 137 -9.89 9.53 -1.85
C GLY A 137 -9.42 10.95 -1.52
N ASP A 138 -8.15 11.10 -1.13
CA ASP A 138 -7.54 12.42 -0.91
C ASP A 138 -7.45 13.23 -2.22
N LEU A 139 -7.04 12.59 -3.32
CA LEU A 139 -6.96 13.22 -4.65
C LEU A 139 -8.34 13.59 -5.21
N LEU A 140 -9.34 12.73 -5.00
CA LEU A 140 -10.72 13.02 -5.37
C LEU A 140 -11.23 14.30 -4.70
N LYS A 141 -11.01 14.44 -3.38
CA LYS A 141 -11.39 15.64 -2.61
C LYS A 141 -10.73 16.91 -3.11
N LYS A 142 -9.51 16.80 -3.65
CA LYS A 142 -8.76 17.91 -4.24
C LYS A 142 -9.14 18.20 -5.70
N GLY A 143 -9.98 17.36 -6.32
CA GLY A 143 -10.29 17.44 -7.74
C GLY A 143 -9.15 17.00 -8.67
N GLU A 144 -8.15 16.28 -8.12
CA GLU A 144 -7.00 15.76 -8.85
C GLU A 144 -7.20 14.31 -9.37
N LEU A 145 -8.30 13.69 -8.99
CA LEU A 145 -8.80 12.41 -9.51
C LEU A 145 -10.27 12.59 -9.85
N SER A 146 -10.70 12.12 -11.03
CA SER A 146 -12.09 12.16 -11.43
C SER A 146 -12.95 11.14 -10.67
N LYS A 147 -14.28 11.36 -10.66
CA LYS A 147 -15.25 10.41 -10.09
C LYS A 147 -15.16 9.05 -10.79
N ASP A 148 -15.07 9.04 -12.11
CA ASP A 148 -15.01 7.81 -12.91
C ASP A 148 -13.74 7.00 -12.62
N GLU A 149 -12.58 7.67 -12.48
CA GLU A 149 -11.34 7.02 -12.08
C GLU A 149 -11.43 6.43 -10.67
N TYR A 150 -12.05 7.14 -9.73
CA TYR A 150 -12.24 6.67 -8.36
C TYR A 150 -13.17 5.46 -8.30
N ILE A 151 -14.27 5.48 -9.06
CA ILE A 151 -15.20 4.35 -9.19
C ILE A 151 -14.50 3.13 -9.82
N ALA A 152 -13.76 3.33 -10.91
CA ALA A 152 -12.99 2.25 -11.55
C ALA A 152 -11.95 1.63 -10.60
N LEU A 153 -11.29 2.47 -9.80
CA LEU A 153 -10.35 1.99 -8.80
C LEU A 153 -11.05 1.20 -7.68
N TYR A 154 -12.22 1.68 -7.21
CA TYR A 154 -13.02 0.94 -6.23
C TYR A 154 -13.36 -0.47 -6.73
N MET A 155 -13.76 -0.62 -7.98
CA MET A 155 -14.05 -1.94 -8.57
C MET A 155 -12.84 -2.87 -8.55
N LYS A 156 -11.66 -2.35 -8.93
CA LYS A 156 -10.42 -3.13 -8.92
C LYS A 156 -10.02 -3.55 -7.49
N VAL A 157 -10.15 -2.63 -6.54
CA VAL A 157 -9.83 -2.89 -5.12
C VAL A 157 -10.81 -3.87 -4.50
N SER A 158 -12.11 -3.75 -4.80
CA SER A 158 -13.13 -4.72 -4.36
C SER A 158 -12.84 -6.11 -4.88
N GLY A 159 -12.49 -6.26 -6.16
CA GLY A 159 -12.10 -7.55 -6.75
C GLY A 159 -10.88 -8.15 -6.07
N PHE A 160 -9.85 -7.35 -5.80
CA PHE A 160 -8.66 -7.77 -5.04
C PHE A 160 -9.04 -8.29 -3.64
N ILE A 161 -9.92 -7.59 -2.93
CA ILE A 161 -10.36 -7.96 -1.59
C ILE A 161 -11.19 -9.26 -1.63
N ASP A 162 -12.13 -9.38 -2.56
CA ASP A 162 -12.97 -10.57 -2.72
C ASP A 162 -12.12 -11.81 -3.05
N ASP A 163 -11.13 -11.67 -3.94
CA ASP A 163 -10.15 -12.72 -4.23
C ASP A 163 -9.32 -13.08 -2.99
N GLY A 164 -8.92 -12.07 -2.22
CA GLY A 164 -8.20 -12.26 -0.96
C GLY A 164 -9.01 -13.05 0.07
N ILE A 165 -10.29 -12.74 0.24
CA ILE A 165 -11.22 -13.47 1.13
C ILE A 165 -11.37 -14.92 0.66
N LYS A 166 -11.59 -15.12 -0.64
CA LYS A 166 -11.82 -16.45 -1.23
C LYS A 166 -10.60 -17.37 -1.11
N ASN A 167 -9.40 -16.82 -1.29
CA ASN A 167 -8.16 -17.62 -1.38
C ASN A 167 -7.37 -17.68 -0.07
N ALA A 168 -7.74 -16.90 0.95
CA ALA A 168 -7.06 -16.91 2.25
C ALA A 168 -7.29 -18.24 2.98
N LYS A 169 -6.18 -18.88 3.38
CA LYS A 169 -6.21 -20.17 4.09
C LYS A 169 -6.35 -20.00 5.61
N GLN A 170 -5.98 -18.85 6.15
CA GLN A 170 -5.99 -18.60 7.58
C GLN A 170 -7.16 -17.70 7.99
N PRO A 171 -7.97 -18.06 9.02
CA PRO A 171 -9.09 -17.24 9.47
C PRO A 171 -8.72 -15.79 9.76
N LYS A 172 -7.56 -15.56 10.37
CA LYS A 172 -7.04 -14.20 10.66
C LYS A 172 -6.84 -13.37 9.38
N THR A 173 -6.39 -13.98 8.31
CA THR A 173 -6.22 -13.32 7.00
C THR A 173 -7.57 -12.98 6.39
N VAL A 174 -8.55 -13.88 6.48
CA VAL A 174 -9.93 -13.62 6.03
C VAL A 174 -10.51 -12.40 6.76
N GLU A 175 -10.38 -12.35 8.10
CA GLU A 175 -10.88 -11.22 8.90
C GLU A 175 -10.17 -9.90 8.57
N ALA A 176 -8.87 -9.94 8.27
CA ALA A 176 -8.13 -8.77 7.83
C ALA A 176 -8.67 -8.22 6.48
N PHE A 177 -8.97 -9.09 5.51
CA PHE A 177 -9.60 -8.68 4.26
C PHE A 177 -11.03 -8.17 4.45
N LYS A 178 -11.82 -8.78 5.32
CA LYS A 178 -13.17 -8.29 5.65
C LYS A 178 -13.13 -6.90 6.29
N THR A 179 -12.19 -6.66 7.19
CA THR A 179 -11.96 -5.34 7.79
C THR A 179 -11.56 -4.31 6.72
N MET A 180 -10.62 -4.68 5.83
CA MET A 180 -10.23 -3.86 4.70
C MET A 180 -11.43 -3.52 3.80
N LYS A 181 -12.29 -4.51 3.51
CA LYS A 181 -13.52 -4.31 2.73
C LYS A 181 -14.42 -3.26 3.37
N GLY A 182 -14.69 -3.39 4.66
CA GLY A 182 -15.51 -2.43 5.40
C GLY A 182 -14.96 -1.01 5.33
N ASN A 183 -13.64 -0.85 5.43
CA ASN A 183 -12.98 0.46 5.32
C ASN A 183 -13.08 1.05 3.91
N VAL A 184 -12.82 0.25 2.89
CA VAL A 184 -12.88 0.67 1.48
C VAL A 184 -14.30 1.03 1.08
N ASP A 185 -15.29 0.20 1.44
CA ASP A 185 -16.70 0.46 1.19
C ASP A 185 -17.18 1.76 1.88
N ALA A 186 -16.85 1.93 3.17
CA ALA A 186 -17.20 3.13 3.90
C ALA A 186 -16.62 4.40 3.25
N MET A 187 -15.37 4.35 2.79
CA MET A 187 -14.76 5.48 2.08
C MET A 187 -15.44 5.77 0.75
N PHE A 188 -15.75 4.74 -0.03
CA PHE A 188 -16.40 4.88 -1.32
C PHE A 188 -17.79 5.52 -1.19
N PHE A 189 -18.63 4.99 -0.29
CA PHE A 189 -19.96 5.53 -0.07
C PHE A 189 -19.96 6.92 0.55
N ASN A 190 -19.07 7.19 1.50
CA ASN A 190 -18.93 8.52 2.10
C ASN A 190 -18.41 9.59 1.11
N ALA A 191 -17.75 9.17 0.03
CA ALA A 191 -17.31 10.09 -1.03
C ALA A 191 -18.47 10.64 -1.87
N GLY A 192 -19.65 9.97 -1.87
CA GLY A 192 -20.85 10.42 -2.58
C GLY A 192 -20.69 10.55 -4.10
N VAL A 193 -19.79 9.73 -4.67
CA VAL A 193 -19.47 9.82 -6.12
C VAL A 193 -20.39 8.98 -6.99
N ALA A 194 -21.04 7.97 -6.41
CA ALA A 194 -21.92 7.05 -7.13
C ALA A 194 -23.39 7.39 -6.83
N ASP A 195 -24.12 7.82 -7.86
CA ASP A 195 -25.58 7.89 -7.84
C ASP A 195 -26.20 6.49 -8.01
N CYS A 196 -27.51 6.40 -7.89
CA CYS A 196 -28.22 5.12 -7.97
C CYS A 196 -28.06 4.45 -9.34
N GLU A 197 -27.97 5.20 -10.44
CA GLU A 197 -27.73 4.65 -11.78
C GLU A 197 -26.34 4.01 -11.87
N THR A 198 -25.32 4.73 -11.42
CA THR A 198 -23.93 4.23 -11.35
C THR A 198 -23.85 2.98 -10.48
N LEU A 199 -24.47 3.00 -9.28
CA LEU A 199 -24.48 1.84 -8.37
C LEU A 199 -25.23 0.66 -8.99
N ASN A 200 -26.34 0.88 -9.66
CA ASN A 200 -27.07 -0.18 -10.35
C ASN A 200 -26.17 -0.88 -11.37
N ASN A 201 -25.45 -0.11 -12.20
CA ASN A 201 -24.56 -0.66 -13.22
C ASN A 201 -23.39 -1.45 -12.61
N LEU A 202 -22.76 -0.90 -11.56
CA LEU A 202 -21.66 -1.55 -10.85
C LEU A 202 -22.09 -2.86 -10.15
N LEU A 203 -23.21 -2.81 -9.45
CA LEU A 203 -23.68 -3.92 -8.63
C LEU A 203 -24.41 -4.98 -9.46
N SER A 204 -24.98 -4.64 -10.62
CA SER A 204 -25.55 -5.62 -11.57
C SER A 204 -24.49 -6.61 -12.04
N ALA A 205 -23.29 -6.14 -12.38
CA ALA A 205 -22.19 -7.01 -12.79
C ALA A 205 -21.78 -7.96 -11.64
N LYS A 206 -21.74 -7.46 -10.42
CA LYS A 206 -21.42 -8.25 -9.23
C LYS A 206 -22.53 -9.27 -8.91
N TYR A 207 -23.78 -8.87 -9.03
CA TYR A 207 -24.95 -9.74 -8.85
C TYR A 207 -24.94 -10.89 -9.86
N GLU A 208 -24.81 -10.58 -11.16
CA GLU A 208 -24.83 -11.59 -12.23
C GLU A 208 -23.68 -12.60 -12.11
N ALA A 209 -22.49 -12.14 -11.66
CA ALA A 209 -21.34 -13.02 -11.49
C ALA A 209 -21.54 -14.10 -10.41
N ASN A 210 -22.37 -13.82 -9.38
CA ASN A 210 -22.56 -14.68 -8.21
C ASN A 210 -23.99 -14.66 -7.67
N LYS A 211 -24.99 -14.72 -8.54
CA LYS A 211 -26.40 -14.61 -8.17
C LYS A 211 -26.98 -15.76 -7.32
N GLU A 212 -26.28 -16.86 -7.25
CA GLU A 212 -26.64 -17.99 -6.39
C GLU A 212 -26.01 -17.91 -4.98
N ASP A 213 -25.05 -16.99 -4.77
CA ASP A 213 -24.37 -16.79 -3.49
C ASP A 213 -25.14 -15.84 -2.59
N VAL A 214 -25.74 -16.39 -1.52
CA VAL A 214 -26.51 -15.62 -0.53
C VAL A 214 -25.68 -14.51 0.12
N ALA A 215 -24.37 -14.71 0.34
CA ALA A 215 -23.50 -13.68 0.89
C ALA A 215 -23.33 -12.51 -0.08
N ASN A 216 -23.16 -12.80 -1.37
CA ASN A 216 -23.10 -11.80 -2.43
C ASN A 216 -24.42 -11.02 -2.55
N LEU A 217 -25.57 -11.70 -2.51
CA LEU A 217 -26.88 -11.05 -2.56
C LEU A 217 -27.10 -10.09 -1.38
N LYS A 218 -26.78 -10.54 -0.15
CA LYS A 218 -26.84 -9.68 1.05
C LYS A 218 -25.94 -8.47 0.95
N GLU A 219 -24.76 -8.63 0.38
CA GLU A 219 -23.83 -7.52 0.18
C GLU A 219 -24.39 -6.51 -0.81
N VAL A 220 -24.83 -6.94 -1.99
CA VAL A 220 -25.45 -6.05 -3.01
C VAL A 220 -26.63 -5.28 -2.40
N ALA A 221 -27.56 -5.96 -1.71
CA ALA A 221 -28.68 -5.32 -1.05
C ALA A 221 -28.24 -4.33 0.05
N SER A 222 -27.22 -4.68 0.84
CA SER A 222 -26.66 -3.79 1.86
C SER A 222 -26.06 -2.52 1.26
N LEU A 223 -25.35 -2.63 0.14
CA LEU A 223 -24.74 -1.51 -0.56
C LEU A 223 -25.80 -0.56 -1.12
N LEU A 224 -26.85 -1.10 -1.77
CA LEU A 224 -27.97 -0.31 -2.28
C LEU A 224 -28.72 0.41 -1.16
N ARG A 225 -28.97 -0.27 -0.04
CA ARG A 225 -29.61 0.33 1.14
C ARG A 225 -28.81 1.48 1.73
N ARG A 226 -27.49 1.31 1.89
CA ARG A 226 -26.61 2.36 2.42
C ARG A 226 -26.58 3.62 1.54
N SER A 227 -26.82 3.46 0.26
CA SER A 227 -26.83 4.54 -0.72
C SER A 227 -28.25 5.08 -0.98
N GLU A 228 -29.24 4.63 -0.19
CA GLU A 228 -30.65 5.01 -0.34
C GLU A 228 -31.22 4.69 -1.74
N CYS A 229 -30.65 3.69 -2.44
CA CYS A 229 -31.04 3.28 -3.78
C CYS A 229 -31.93 2.02 -3.74
N VAL A 230 -32.93 2.00 -2.86
CA VAL A 230 -33.81 0.84 -2.62
C VAL A 230 -34.93 0.69 -3.66
N ASP A 231 -35.14 1.68 -4.50
CA ASP A 231 -36.16 1.66 -5.57
C ASP A 231 -35.64 1.02 -6.88
N LEU A 232 -34.39 0.57 -6.89
CA LEU A 232 -33.82 -0.08 -8.06
C LEU A 232 -34.30 -1.53 -8.20
N PRO A 233 -34.50 -2.03 -9.44
CA PRO A 233 -34.89 -3.42 -9.68
C PRO A 233 -33.92 -4.46 -9.12
N LEU A 234 -32.67 -4.05 -8.89
CA LEU A 234 -31.63 -4.90 -8.34
C LEU A 234 -31.74 -5.09 -6.81
N TYR A 235 -32.46 -4.20 -6.09
CA TYR A 235 -32.68 -4.32 -4.64
C TYR A 235 -33.75 -5.36 -4.33
#